data_85bf4fec6ed17979a198b69d6ea6059b
#
_entry.id   85bf4fec6ed17979a198b69d6ea6059b
#
_cell.length_a   1.000
_cell.length_b   1.000
_cell.length_c   1.000
_cell.angle_alpha   90.00
_cell.angle_beta   90.00
_cell.angle_gamma   90.00
#
_symmetry.space_group_name_H-M   'P 1'
#
loop_
_entity.id
_entity.type
_entity.pdbx_description
1 polymer ?
#
loop_
_entity_poly.entity_id
_entity_poly.type
_entity_poly.pdbx_seq_one_letter_code
_entity_poly.pdbx_strand_id
1 'polypeptide(L)'
;KSECESKNEKVKTFSKELNYYLDILSKFTDWINDKNKIEKDDVSAAANDYLKSLGYVSIAYAWIKILDVSFNDFDKNKEFYSDKINTAKFYFDKVLPRAEYHYKSAISGSSNIMNFKFN
;
A
#
# COMPACT_ATOMS: atom_id res chain seq x y z
N LYS A 1 -1.25 10.10 -9.08
CA LYS A 1 -2.69 9.85 -9.22
C LYS A 1 -3.04 9.32 -10.61
N SER A 2 -2.57 9.96 -11.65
CA SER A 2 -2.80 9.50 -13.02
C SER A 2 -2.20 8.13 -13.28
N GLU A 3 -1.15 7.78 -12.54
CA GLU A 3 -0.48 6.49 -12.66
C GLU A 3 -1.38 5.31 -12.33
N CYS A 4 -2.38 5.52 -11.49
CA CYS A 4 -3.29 4.46 -11.06
C CYS A 4 -4.62 4.50 -11.77
N GLU A 5 -4.80 5.43 -12.68
CA GLU A 5 -6.04 5.52 -13.45
C GLU A 5 -6.08 4.46 -14.54
N SER A 6 -7.24 3.90 -14.75
CA SER A 6 -7.49 2.93 -15.80
C SER A 6 -8.68 3.37 -16.63
N LYS A 7 -8.66 3.03 -17.91
CA LYS A 7 -9.78 3.30 -18.81
C LYS A 7 -10.97 2.40 -18.52
N ASN A 8 -10.76 1.30 -17.83
CA ASN A 8 -11.82 0.36 -17.52
C ASN A 8 -12.51 0.77 -16.22
N GLU A 9 -13.82 0.97 -16.28
CA GLU A 9 -14.62 1.39 -15.11
C GLU A 9 -14.49 0.42 -13.94
N LYS A 10 -14.37 -0.88 -14.22
CA LYS A 10 -14.28 -1.89 -13.17
C LYS A 10 -12.96 -1.81 -12.41
N VAL A 11 -11.91 -1.31 -13.06
CA VAL A 11 -10.60 -1.16 -12.43
C VAL A 11 -10.53 0.12 -11.61
N LYS A 12 -11.37 1.11 -11.89
CA LYS A 12 -11.35 2.40 -11.19
C LYS A 12 -11.54 2.27 -9.69
N THR A 13 -12.35 1.32 -9.24
CA THR A 13 -12.56 1.07 -7.81
C THR A 13 -11.25 0.67 -7.14
N PHE A 14 -10.51 -0.24 -7.78
CA PHE A 14 -9.20 -0.67 -7.28
C PHE A 14 -8.20 0.48 -7.32
N SER A 15 -8.22 1.28 -8.36
CA SER A 15 -7.33 2.43 -8.48
C SER A 15 -7.58 3.46 -7.38
N LYS A 16 -8.83 3.67 -6.98
CA LYS A 16 -9.17 4.57 -5.87
C LYS A 16 -8.61 4.05 -4.56
N GLU A 17 -8.73 2.75 -4.31
CA GLU A 17 -8.15 2.16 -3.12
C GLU A 17 -6.64 2.30 -3.11
N LEU A 18 -6.00 2.03 -4.24
CA LEU A 18 -4.55 2.18 -4.35
C LEU A 18 -4.13 3.63 -4.10
N ASN A 19 -4.87 4.59 -4.63
CA ASN A 19 -4.56 6.01 -4.40
C ASN A 19 -4.60 6.37 -2.92
N TYR A 20 -5.50 5.78 -2.15
CA TYR A 20 -5.53 5.95 -0.71
C TYR A 20 -4.21 5.51 -0.07
N TYR A 21 -3.70 4.34 -0.47
CA TYR A 21 -2.46 3.81 0.08
C TYR A 21 -1.22 4.54 -0.45
N LEU A 22 -1.27 5.06 -1.67
CA LEU A 22 -0.21 5.93 -2.18
C LEU A 22 -0.10 7.21 -1.36
N ASP A 23 -1.24 7.75 -0.95
CA ASP A 23 -1.28 8.92 -0.10
C ASP A 23 -0.65 8.63 1.27
N ILE A 24 -0.97 7.48 1.85
CA ILE A 24 -0.36 7.03 3.10
C ILE A 24 1.14 6.86 2.94
N LEU A 25 1.58 6.26 1.84
CA LEU A 25 3.00 6.07 1.57
C LEU A 25 3.73 7.40 1.44
N SER A 26 3.09 8.38 0.82
CA SER A 26 3.63 9.74 0.72
C SER A 26 3.82 10.37 2.10
N LYS A 27 2.83 10.23 2.97
CA LYS A 27 2.89 10.73 4.36
C LYS A 27 3.99 10.01 5.14
N PHE A 28 4.13 8.71 4.91
CA PHE A 28 5.17 7.91 5.56
C PHE A 28 6.56 8.37 5.12
N THR A 29 6.72 8.65 3.83
CA THR A 29 7.96 9.16 3.28
C THR A 29 8.34 10.48 3.93
N ASP A 30 7.38 11.39 4.03
CA ASP A 30 7.60 12.69 4.65
C ASP A 30 7.97 12.55 6.11
N TRP A 31 7.31 11.66 6.83
CA TRP A 31 7.57 11.42 8.24
C TRP A 31 8.98 10.87 8.46
N ILE A 32 9.41 9.91 7.63
CA ILE A 32 10.75 9.32 7.74
C ILE A 32 11.84 10.36 7.43
N ASN A 33 11.57 11.25 6.49
CA ASN A 33 12.53 12.27 6.10
C ASN A 33 12.61 13.44 7.08
N ASP A 34 11.66 13.54 8.00
CA ASP A 34 11.66 14.58 9.01
C ASP A 34 12.51 14.17 10.21
N LYS A 35 13.76 14.66 10.23
CA LYS A 35 14.74 14.31 11.26
C LYS A 35 14.33 14.71 12.68
N ASN A 36 13.38 15.62 12.79
CA ASN A 36 12.93 16.09 14.11
C ASN A 36 11.89 15.17 14.75
N LYS A 37 11.30 14.27 13.97
CA LYS A 37 10.23 13.39 14.44
C LYS A 37 10.69 12.00 14.83
N ILE A 38 11.88 11.59 14.40
CA ILE A 38 12.37 10.23 14.63
C ILE A 38 13.71 10.28 15.32
N GLU A 39 13.85 9.57 16.44
CA GLU A 39 15.14 9.40 17.09
C GLU A 39 15.97 8.40 16.32
N LYS A 40 17.31 8.51 16.45
CA LYS A 40 18.24 7.65 15.75
C LYS A 40 17.99 6.17 15.97
N ASP A 41 17.62 5.81 17.19
CA ASP A 41 17.44 4.40 17.55
C ASP A 41 16.21 3.79 16.87
N ASP A 42 15.26 4.62 16.45
CA ASP A 42 14.02 4.17 15.83
C ASP A 42 14.07 4.17 14.30
N VAL A 43 15.12 4.74 13.72
CA VAL A 43 15.22 4.89 12.26
C VAL A 43 15.24 3.52 11.57
N SER A 44 15.96 2.55 12.12
CA SER A 44 16.06 1.23 11.50
C SER A 44 14.72 0.51 11.50
N ALA A 45 13.98 0.58 12.61
CA ALA A 45 12.66 -0.06 12.69
C ALA A 45 11.66 0.64 11.76
N ALA A 46 11.68 1.97 11.73
CA ALA A 46 10.81 2.74 10.85
C ALA A 46 11.13 2.48 9.39
N ALA A 47 12.42 2.37 9.03
CA ALA A 47 12.82 2.08 7.67
C ALA A 47 12.33 0.70 7.23
N ASN A 48 12.36 -0.29 8.12
CA ASN A 48 11.89 -1.63 7.84
C ASN A 48 10.38 -1.61 7.56
N ASP A 49 9.60 -0.92 8.40
CA ASP A 49 8.16 -0.77 8.19
C ASP A 49 7.87 -0.02 6.88
N TYR A 50 8.66 1.01 6.58
CA TYR A 50 8.50 1.76 5.34
C TYR A 50 8.73 0.88 4.12
N LEU A 51 9.78 0.07 4.12
CA LEU A 51 10.07 -0.84 3.01
C LEU A 51 8.94 -1.86 2.81
N LYS A 52 8.33 -2.33 3.89
CA LYS A 52 7.19 -3.24 3.78
C LYS A 52 5.97 -2.54 3.19
N SER A 53 5.69 -1.32 3.63
CA SER A 53 4.60 -0.54 3.05
C SER A 53 4.83 -0.29 1.56
N LEU A 54 6.04 0.10 1.19
CA LEU A 54 6.42 0.32 -0.19
C LEU A 54 6.22 -0.95 -1.02
N GLY A 55 6.62 -2.11 -0.47
CA GLY A 55 6.45 -3.39 -1.14
C GLY A 55 5.00 -3.72 -1.40
N TYR A 56 4.14 -3.57 -0.41
CA TYR A 56 2.70 -3.86 -0.56
C TYR A 56 2.05 -2.94 -1.60
N VAL A 57 2.39 -1.67 -1.58
CA VAL A 57 1.83 -0.70 -2.54
C VAL A 57 2.33 -0.99 -3.95
N SER A 58 3.60 -1.34 -4.10
CA SER A 58 4.18 -1.67 -5.41
C SER A 58 3.52 -2.89 -6.03
N ILE A 59 3.24 -3.92 -5.23
CA ILE A 59 2.55 -5.12 -5.70
C ILE A 59 1.12 -4.78 -6.10
N ALA A 60 0.45 -3.92 -5.32
CA ALA A 60 -0.90 -3.48 -5.67
C ALA A 60 -0.93 -2.75 -7.02
N TYR A 61 0.09 -1.94 -7.29
CA TYR A 61 0.20 -1.28 -8.58
C TYR A 61 0.31 -2.29 -9.73
N ALA A 62 1.10 -3.35 -9.53
CA ALA A 62 1.19 -4.43 -10.52
C ALA A 62 -0.17 -5.11 -10.72
N TRP A 63 -0.93 -5.31 -9.64
CA TRP A 63 -2.27 -5.89 -9.75
C TRP A 63 -3.24 -5.02 -10.54
N ILE A 64 -3.10 -3.70 -10.47
CA ILE A 64 -3.92 -2.80 -11.30
C ILE A 64 -3.70 -3.10 -12.78
N LYS A 65 -2.46 -3.29 -13.20
CA LYS A 65 -2.14 -3.63 -14.58
C LYS A 65 -2.69 -4.99 -14.99
N ILE A 66 -2.59 -5.96 -14.09
CA ILE A 66 -3.14 -7.30 -14.32
C ILE A 66 -4.66 -7.25 -14.45
N LEU A 67 -5.32 -6.46 -13.59
CA LEU A 67 -6.76 -6.28 -13.64
C LEU A 67 -7.20 -5.64 -14.96
N ASP A 68 -6.45 -4.66 -15.44
CA ASP A 68 -6.77 -3.98 -16.69
C ASP A 68 -6.82 -4.99 -17.85
N VAL A 69 -5.79 -5.82 -17.95
CA VAL A 69 -5.74 -6.88 -18.96
C VAL A 69 -6.86 -7.90 -18.74
N SER A 70 -7.09 -8.28 -17.48
CA SER A 70 -8.09 -9.31 -17.15
C SER A 70 -9.50 -8.88 -17.54
N PHE A 71 -9.86 -7.62 -17.33
CA PHE A 71 -11.18 -7.13 -17.72
C PHE A 71 -11.27 -6.91 -19.23
N ASN A 72 -10.21 -6.40 -19.85
CA ASN A 72 -10.21 -6.15 -21.29
C ASN A 72 -10.26 -7.44 -22.10
N ASP A 73 -9.56 -8.47 -21.66
CA ASP A 73 -9.42 -9.74 -22.39
C ASP A 73 -10.27 -10.86 -21.78
N PHE A 74 -11.21 -10.51 -20.90
CA PHE A 74 -11.98 -11.49 -20.13
C PHE A 74 -12.58 -12.61 -20.98
N ASP A 75 -13.16 -12.26 -22.12
CA ASP A 75 -13.85 -13.23 -22.99
C ASP A 75 -12.90 -14.22 -23.66
N LYS A 76 -11.61 -13.92 -23.72
CA LYS A 76 -10.61 -14.81 -24.33
C LYS A 76 -10.34 -16.04 -23.47
N ASN A 77 -10.44 -15.91 -22.16
CA ASN A 77 -10.28 -17.01 -21.22
C ASN A 77 -10.90 -16.64 -19.88
N LYS A 78 -12.21 -16.86 -19.77
CA LYS A 78 -13.00 -16.43 -18.62
C LYS A 78 -12.52 -17.02 -17.30
N GLU A 79 -12.18 -18.30 -17.30
CA GLU A 79 -11.73 -18.97 -16.09
C GLU A 79 -10.41 -18.39 -15.59
N PHE A 80 -9.44 -18.23 -16.48
CA PHE A 80 -8.13 -17.70 -16.15
C PHE A 80 -8.24 -16.28 -15.59
N TYR A 81 -8.96 -15.41 -16.28
CA TYR A 81 -9.06 -14.02 -15.87
C TYR A 81 -9.95 -13.83 -14.64
N SER A 82 -10.95 -14.68 -14.48
CA SER A 82 -11.77 -14.69 -13.25
C SER A 82 -10.90 -14.98 -12.02
N ASP A 83 -10.00 -15.95 -12.14
CA ASP A 83 -9.07 -16.27 -11.05
C ASP A 83 -8.16 -15.10 -10.73
N LYS A 84 -7.67 -14.40 -11.75
CA LYS A 84 -6.83 -13.22 -11.54
C LYS A 84 -7.57 -12.10 -10.83
N ILE A 85 -8.80 -11.85 -11.25
CA ILE A 85 -9.64 -10.82 -10.63
C ILE A 85 -9.92 -11.16 -9.17
N ASN A 86 -10.24 -12.41 -8.88
CA ASN A 86 -10.52 -12.84 -7.51
C ASN A 86 -9.29 -12.75 -6.62
N THR A 87 -8.12 -13.09 -7.16
CA THR A 87 -6.86 -12.95 -6.43
C THR A 87 -6.56 -11.49 -6.12
N ALA A 88 -6.80 -10.61 -7.09
CA ALA A 88 -6.61 -9.18 -6.89
C ALA A 88 -7.53 -8.64 -5.81
N LYS A 89 -8.80 -9.05 -5.81
CA LYS A 89 -9.75 -8.67 -4.76
C LYS A 89 -9.25 -9.09 -3.38
N PHE A 90 -8.76 -10.31 -3.28
CA PHE A 90 -8.20 -10.81 -2.02
C PHE A 90 -7.02 -9.93 -1.58
N TYR A 91 -6.14 -9.60 -2.53
CA TYR A 91 -4.97 -8.78 -2.21
C TYR A 91 -5.38 -7.41 -1.69
N PHE A 92 -6.30 -6.75 -2.36
CA PHE A 92 -6.74 -5.42 -1.95
C PHE A 92 -7.49 -5.43 -0.63
N ASP A 93 -8.26 -6.49 -0.37
CA ASP A 93 -9.05 -6.58 0.86
C ASP A 93 -8.24 -7.02 2.07
N LYS A 94 -7.31 -7.94 1.88
CA LYS A 94 -6.65 -8.63 2.99
C LYS A 94 -5.17 -8.33 3.14
N VAL A 95 -4.48 -8.00 2.06
CA VAL A 95 -3.03 -7.83 2.09
C VAL A 95 -2.64 -6.35 2.05
N LEU A 96 -3.19 -5.59 1.13
CA LEU A 96 -2.83 -4.19 0.96
C LEU A 96 -3.02 -3.34 2.22
N PRO A 97 -4.06 -3.56 3.05
CA PRO A 97 -4.21 -2.79 4.30
C PRO A 97 -3.01 -2.90 5.25
N ARG A 98 -2.17 -3.89 5.07
CA ARG A 98 -0.93 -4.02 5.87
C ARG A 98 0.01 -2.84 5.65
N ALA A 99 -0.06 -2.18 4.50
CA ALA A 99 0.73 -0.99 4.23
C ALA A 99 0.41 0.12 5.24
N GLU A 100 -0.86 0.32 5.53
CA GLU A 100 -1.29 1.31 6.53
C GLU A 100 -0.92 0.86 7.94
N TYR A 101 -1.04 -0.42 8.21
CA TYR A 101 -0.62 -0.99 9.50
C TYR A 101 0.84 -0.66 9.81
N HIS A 102 1.73 -0.85 8.84
CA HIS A 102 3.15 -0.55 9.05
C HIS A 102 3.40 0.93 9.28
N TYR A 103 2.66 1.79 8.58
CA TYR A 103 2.75 3.22 8.79
C TYR A 103 2.34 3.60 10.22
N LYS A 104 1.17 3.13 10.65
CA LYS A 104 0.66 3.40 12.00
C LYS A 104 1.56 2.80 13.07
N SER A 105 2.07 1.61 12.82
CA SER A 105 2.97 0.93 13.75
C SER A 105 4.26 1.70 13.94
N ALA A 106 4.84 2.21 12.88
CA ALA A 106 6.06 2.99 12.96
C ALA A 106 5.88 4.27 13.78
N ILE A 107 4.81 5.01 13.49
CA ILE A 107 4.52 6.26 14.19
C ILE A 107 4.19 6.00 15.66
N SER A 108 3.32 5.03 15.92
CA SER A 108 2.87 4.67 17.26
C SER A 108 4.01 4.11 18.09
N GLY A 109 4.86 3.28 17.49
CA GLY A 109 6.01 2.70 18.18
C GLY A 109 6.97 3.77 18.66
N SER A 110 7.31 4.73 17.81
CA SER A 110 8.19 5.83 18.17
C SER A 110 7.57 6.67 19.30
N SER A 111 6.29 6.99 19.17
CA SER A 111 5.57 7.76 20.18
C SER A 111 5.50 7.03 21.51
N ASN A 112 5.23 5.74 21.49
CA ASN A 112 5.13 4.91 22.69
C ASN A 112 6.47 4.79 23.41
N ILE A 113 7.55 4.66 22.67
CA ILE A 113 8.90 4.61 23.26
C ILE A 113 9.22 5.92 23.95
N MET A 114 8.90 7.04 23.34
CA MET A 114 9.12 8.35 23.96
C MET A 114 8.31 8.51 25.24
N ASN A 115 7.03 8.13 25.20
CA ASN A 115 6.17 8.21 26.38
C ASN A 115 6.66 7.32 27.49
N PHE A 116 7.14 6.15 27.16
CA PHE A 116 7.66 5.20 28.15
C PHE A 116 8.90 5.73 28.84
N LYS A 117 9.78 6.39 28.11
CA LYS A 117 10.99 6.97 28.68
C LYS A 117 10.72 8.06 29.70
N PHE A 118 9.60 8.78 29.57
CA PHE A 118 9.25 9.87 30.45
C PHE A 118 8.42 9.43 31.66
N ASN A 119 7.98 8.22 31.67
CA ASN A 119 7.25 7.66 32.80
C ASN A 119 8.21 6.96 33.77
#